data_c20d92f138b23844c4b392a269c7a446
#
_entry.id   c20d92f138b23844c4b392a269c7a446
#
_cell.length_a   1.000
_cell.length_b   1.000
_cell.length_c   1.000
_cell.angle_alpha   90.00
_cell.angle_beta   90.00
_cell.angle_gamma   90.00
#
_symmetry.space_group_name_H-M   'P 1'
#
loop_
_entity.id
_entity.type
_entity.pdbx_description
1 polymer ?
#
loop_
_entity_poly.entity_id
_entity_poly.type
_entity_poly.pdbx_seq_one_letter_code
_entity_poly.pdbx_strand_id
1 'polypeptide(L)'
;MADWTQKLKLHHLQMLVALGEQGNLTQVAKMMNITQPALSKWLSQFEDEVGMVLFERHSKGLRPTEGGKLLLQHAQRLINDMSRSQYEIERFKQGGQVGSLMIGCSPVATDCVSQAILELLKEMPTLH
;
A
#
# COMPACT_ATOMS: atom_id res chain seq x y z
N MET A 1 25.79 -1.48 -6.18
CA MET A 1 24.46 -0.96 -5.86
C MET A 1 24.00 -1.61 -4.56
N ALA A 2 23.72 -0.83 -3.54
CA ALA A 2 23.22 -1.39 -2.29
C ALA A 2 21.81 -1.93 -2.52
N ASP A 3 21.56 -3.17 -2.09
CA ASP A 3 20.23 -3.75 -2.19
C ASP A 3 19.40 -3.30 -0.97
N TRP A 4 18.83 -2.11 -1.10
CA TRP A 4 17.98 -1.51 -0.06
C TRP A 4 16.70 -2.31 0.18
N THR A 5 16.30 -3.16 -0.80
CA THR A 5 15.07 -3.93 -0.69
C THR A 5 15.15 -5.02 0.38
N GLN A 6 16.33 -5.56 0.65
CA GLN A 6 16.51 -6.63 1.66
C GLN A 6 16.26 -6.18 3.09
N LYS A 7 16.43 -4.89 3.37
CA LYS A 7 16.23 -4.32 4.70
C LYS A 7 14.81 -3.78 4.90
N LEU A 8 14.04 -3.71 3.83
CA LEU A 8 12.71 -3.12 3.84
C LEU A 8 11.70 -4.10 4.44
N LYS A 9 10.96 -3.63 5.44
CA LYS A 9 9.90 -4.39 6.08
C LYS A 9 8.53 -3.86 5.64
N LEU A 10 7.49 -4.66 5.80
CA LEU A 10 6.13 -4.26 5.44
C LEU A 10 5.70 -2.96 6.14
N HIS A 11 6.01 -2.81 7.42
CA HIS A 11 5.66 -1.58 8.14
C HIS A 11 6.39 -0.34 7.62
N HIS A 12 7.57 -0.50 7.01
CA HIS A 12 8.27 0.60 6.32
C HIS A 12 7.49 1.07 5.10
N LEU A 13 6.93 0.13 4.33
CA LEU A 13 6.04 0.46 3.20
C LEU A 13 4.79 1.20 3.68
N GLN A 14 4.20 0.75 4.78
CA GLN A 14 3.06 1.42 5.41
C GLN A 14 3.41 2.84 5.87
N MET A 15 4.60 3.05 6.45
CA MET A 15 5.09 4.37 6.82
C MET A 15 5.23 5.30 5.61
N LEU A 16 5.81 4.81 4.52
CA LEU A 16 5.96 5.58 3.29
C LEU A 16 4.62 6.01 2.71
N VAL A 17 3.67 5.09 2.63
CA VAL A 17 2.32 5.39 2.13
C VAL A 17 1.62 6.40 3.05
N ALA A 18 1.73 6.24 4.35
CA ALA A 18 1.17 7.19 5.31
C ALA A 18 1.79 8.59 5.16
N LEU A 19 3.11 8.69 4.92
CA LEU A 19 3.77 9.96 4.66
C LEU A 19 3.24 10.63 3.38
N GLY A 20 3.00 9.84 2.33
CA GLY A 20 2.40 10.35 1.09
C GLY A 20 0.97 10.86 1.27
N GLU A 21 0.18 10.19 2.09
CA GLU A 21 -1.22 10.55 2.35
C GLU A 21 -1.36 11.72 3.31
N GLN A 22 -0.63 11.70 4.43
CA GLN A 22 -0.75 12.71 5.48
C GLN A 22 0.09 13.96 5.23
N GLY A 23 1.23 13.81 4.58
CA GLY A 23 2.13 14.93 4.32
C GLY A 23 2.71 15.58 5.59
N ASN A 24 2.76 14.85 6.70
CA ASN A 24 3.15 15.37 8.01
C ASN A 24 3.87 14.30 8.83
N LEU A 25 5.15 14.54 9.12
CA LEU A 25 5.99 13.61 9.89
C LEU A 25 5.46 13.36 11.31
N THR A 26 5.01 14.39 11.99
CA THR A 26 4.50 14.29 13.36
C THR A 26 3.24 13.42 13.41
N GLN A 27 2.32 13.62 12.48
CA GLN A 27 1.09 12.85 12.37
C GLN A 27 1.38 11.37 12.11
N VAL A 28 2.24 11.08 11.15
CA VAL A 28 2.59 9.70 10.81
C VAL A 28 3.35 9.02 11.95
N ALA A 29 4.25 9.72 12.63
CA ALA A 29 4.94 9.19 13.79
C ALA A 29 3.95 8.75 14.89
N LYS A 30 2.92 9.55 15.15
CA LYS A 30 1.84 9.19 16.08
C LYS A 30 1.07 7.94 15.60
N MET A 31 0.68 7.89 14.34
CA MET A 31 -0.02 6.74 13.74
C MET A 31 0.79 5.45 13.84
N MET A 32 2.10 5.53 13.66
CA MET A 32 3.01 4.39 13.69
C MET A 32 3.58 4.09 15.09
N ASN A 33 3.19 4.85 16.08
CA ASN A 33 3.63 4.71 17.48
C ASN A 33 5.15 4.80 17.66
N ILE A 34 5.76 5.74 16.95
CA ILE A 34 7.18 6.07 17.05
C ILE A 34 7.36 7.57 17.26
N THR A 35 8.59 8.00 17.61
CA THR A 35 8.88 9.43 17.73
C THR A 35 9.10 10.07 16.37
N GLN A 36 8.80 11.37 16.26
CA GLN A 36 9.07 12.12 15.02
C GLN A 36 10.54 12.14 14.65
N PRO A 37 11.51 12.35 15.57
CA PRO A 37 12.92 12.25 15.23
C PRO A 37 13.35 10.87 14.70
N ALA A 38 12.78 9.79 15.24
CA ALA A 38 13.04 8.43 14.77
C ALA A 38 12.54 8.23 13.33
N LEU A 39 11.34 8.69 13.03
CA LEU A 39 10.77 8.63 11.68
C LEU A 39 11.60 9.47 10.69
N SER A 40 11.96 10.69 11.07
CA SER A 40 12.77 11.59 10.25
C SER A 40 14.15 11.01 9.94
N LYS A 41 14.79 10.41 10.94
CA LYS A 41 16.07 9.73 10.78
C LYS A 41 15.97 8.52 9.86
N TRP A 42 14.96 7.69 10.07
CA TRP A 42 14.72 6.53 9.22
C TRP A 42 14.53 6.95 7.75
N LEU A 43 13.69 7.97 7.50
CA LEU A 43 13.43 8.46 6.15
C LEU A 43 14.70 8.94 5.47
N SER A 44 15.52 9.74 6.15
CA SER A 44 16.80 10.22 5.60
C SER A 44 17.75 9.07 5.27
N GLN A 45 17.86 8.09 6.14
CA GLN A 45 18.69 6.91 5.91
C GLN A 45 18.17 6.10 4.72
N PHE A 46 16.86 5.93 4.62
CA PHE A 46 16.25 5.20 3.52
C PHE A 46 16.44 5.92 2.18
N GLU A 47 16.28 7.24 2.15
CA GLU A 47 16.58 8.05 0.95
C GLU A 47 18.05 7.91 0.52
N ASP A 48 18.97 7.90 1.46
CA ASP A 48 20.40 7.69 1.18
C ASP A 48 20.65 6.28 0.60
N GLU A 49 20.03 5.26 1.16
CA GLU A 49 20.16 3.87 0.67
C GLU A 49 19.56 3.69 -0.73
N VAL A 50 18.42 4.30 -1.00
CA VAL A 50 17.79 4.29 -2.32
C VAL A 50 18.58 5.13 -3.34
N GLY A 51 19.26 6.16 -2.86
CA GLY A 51 20.06 7.07 -3.68
C GLY A 51 19.25 8.21 -4.30
N MET A 52 18.09 8.52 -3.76
CA MET A 52 17.29 9.68 -4.21
C MET A 52 16.40 10.23 -3.10
N VAL A 53 16.07 11.51 -3.21
CA VAL A 53 15.09 12.17 -2.34
C VAL A 53 13.69 11.69 -2.73
N LEU A 54 12.93 11.21 -1.75
CA LEU A 54 11.57 10.70 -1.95
C LEU A 54 10.51 11.72 -1.54
N PHE A 55 10.82 12.58 -0.57
CA PHE A 55 9.91 13.62 -0.08
C PHE A 55 10.63 14.95 0.04
N GLU A 56 9.96 16.00 -0.37
CA GLU A 56 10.42 17.38 -0.22
C GLU A 56 9.61 18.08 0.86
N ARG A 57 10.28 18.98 1.61
CA ARG A 57 9.63 19.80 2.62
C ARG A 57 9.07 21.07 1.99
N HIS A 58 7.82 21.36 2.32
CA HIS A 58 7.12 22.59 1.96
C HIS A 58 6.61 23.32 3.19
N SER A 59 6.16 24.55 3.03
CA SER A 59 5.52 25.31 4.11
C SER A 59 4.30 24.58 4.72
N LYS A 60 3.64 23.70 3.96
CA LYS A 60 2.47 22.95 4.39
C LYS A 60 2.77 21.49 4.78
N GLY A 61 4.05 21.10 4.83
CA GLY A 61 4.46 19.74 5.18
C GLY A 61 5.31 19.06 4.12
N LEU A 62 5.18 17.74 4.02
CA LEU A 62 5.92 16.92 3.08
C LEU A 62 5.10 16.66 1.80
N ARG A 63 5.80 16.62 0.68
CA ARG A 63 5.25 16.24 -0.62
C ARG A 63 6.17 15.23 -1.30
N PRO A 64 5.63 14.13 -1.89
CA PRO A 64 6.47 13.19 -2.61
C PRO A 64 7.07 13.82 -3.88
N THR A 65 8.33 13.50 -4.15
CA THR A 65 8.98 13.75 -5.44
C THR A 65 8.41 12.81 -6.50
N GLU A 66 8.79 12.97 -7.77
CA GLU A 66 8.41 12.01 -8.81
C GLU A 66 8.92 10.59 -8.50
N GLY A 67 10.16 10.46 -7.99
CA GLY A 67 10.69 9.19 -7.51
C GLY A 67 9.91 8.64 -6.30
N GLY A 68 9.52 9.52 -5.39
CA GLY A 68 8.66 9.18 -4.26
C GLY A 68 7.30 8.66 -4.71
N LYS A 69 6.66 9.31 -5.67
CA LYS A 69 5.37 8.86 -6.24
C LYS A 69 5.48 7.46 -6.85
N LEU A 70 6.54 7.19 -7.60
CA LEU A 70 6.78 5.87 -8.19
C LEU A 70 6.93 4.80 -7.11
N LEU A 71 7.74 5.07 -6.09
CA LEU A 71 7.92 4.16 -4.97
C LEU A 71 6.60 3.92 -4.22
N LEU A 72 5.81 4.95 -3.98
CA LEU A 72 4.51 4.85 -3.30
C LEU A 72 3.51 3.98 -4.07
N GLN A 73 3.50 4.05 -5.39
CA GLN A 73 2.68 3.17 -6.22
C GLN A 73 3.03 1.70 -6.00
N HIS A 74 4.33 1.38 -5.99
CA HIS A 74 4.79 0.01 -5.73
C HIS A 74 4.53 -0.41 -4.29
N ALA A 75 4.78 0.46 -3.33
CA ALA A 75 4.51 0.19 -1.92
C ALA A 75 3.04 -0.15 -1.68
N GLN A 76 2.12 0.60 -2.28
CA GLN A 76 0.69 0.35 -2.16
C GLN A 76 0.27 -1.00 -2.74
N ARG A 77 0.84 -1.39 -3.89
CA ARG A 77 0.57 -2.70 -4.48
C ARG A 77 1.05 -3.84 -3.59
N LEU A 78 2.25 -3.72 -3.02
CA LEU A 78 2.81 -4.73 -2.13
C LEU A 78 1.97 -4.87 -0.84
N ILE A 79 1.52 -3.76 -0.27
CA ILE A 79 0.62 -3.76 0.89
C ILE A 79 -0.69 -4.47 0.55
N ASN A 80 -1.29 -4.13 -0.58
CA ASN A 80 -2.53 -4.73 -1.04
C ASN A 80 -2.38 -6.24 -1.28
N ASP A 81 -1.28 -6.66 -1.90
CA ASP A 81 -0.98 -8.07 -2.15
C ASP A 81 -0.81 -8.85 -0.84
N MET A 82 -0.13 -8.27 0.14
CA MET A 82 0.01 -8.91 1.46
C MET A 82 -1.34 -9.04 2.17
N SER A 83 -2.18 -8.01 2.12
CA SER A 83 -3.52 -8.04 2.71
C SER A 83 -4.40 -9.10 2.07
N ARG A 84 -4.35 -9.21 0.74
CA ARG A 84 -5.07 -10.25 0.00
C ARG A 84 -4.56 -11.65 0.35
N SER A 85 -3.25 -11.83 0.43
CA SER A 85 -2.63 -13.10 0.82
C SER A 85 -3.08 -13.52 2.22
N GLN A 86 -3.10 -12.59 3.17
CA GLN A 86 -3.58 -12.84 4.52
C GLN A 86 -5.04 -13.30 4.51
N TYR A 87 -5.89 -12.60 3.79
CA TYR A 87 -7.31 -12.94 3.66
C TYR A 87 -7.51 -14.35 3.07
N GLU A 88 -6.82 -14.68 2.00
CA GLU A 88 -6.91 -15.99 1.34
C GLU A 88 -6.43 -17.12 2.26
N ILE A 89 -5.33 -16.91 2.99
CA ILE A 89 -4.80 -17.89 3.94
C ILE A 89 -5.78 -18.11 5.11
N GLU A 90 -6.33 -17.03 5.66
CA GLU A 90 -7.32 -17.15 6.73
C GLU A 90 -8.59 -17.89 6.27
N ARG A 91 -9.03 -17.65 5.06
CA ARG A 91 -10.15 -18.41 4.47
C ARG A 91 -9.81 -19.87 4.27
N PHE A 92 -8.63 -20.19 3.80
CA PHE A 92 -8.16 -21.57 3.64
C PHE A 92 -8.14 -22.31 4.98
N LYS A 93 -7.65 -21.67 6.04
CA LYS A 93 -7.66 -22.23 7.40
C LYS A 93 -9.07 -22.56 7.88
N GLN A 94 -10.07 -21.79 7.48
CA GLN A 94 -11.48 -22.00 7.83
C GLN A 94 -12.18 -23.03 6.95
N GLY A 95 -11.44 -23.70 6.03
CA GLY A 95 -11.99 -24.69 5.11
C GLY A 95 -12.72 -24.10 3.90
N GLY A 96 -12.55 -22.81 3.65
CA GLY A 96 -13.09 -22.14 2.48
C GLY A 96 -12.30 -22.47 1.20
N GLN A 97 -12.95 -22.42 0.04
CA GLN A 97 -12.25 -22.50 -1.24
C GLN A 97 -11.51 -21.20 -1.50
N VAL A 98 -10.25 -21.31 -1.93
CA VAL A 98 -9.42 -20.16 -2.28
C VAL A 98 -9.72 -19.77 -3.72
N GLY A 99 -10.46 -18.71 -3.89
CA GLY A 99 -10.69 -18.08 -5.18
C GLY A 99 -11.24 -16.68 -4.97
N SER A 100 -10.52 -15.69 -5.42
CA SER A 100 -10.99 -14.30 -5.41
C SER A 100 -10.81 -13.68 -6.78
N LEU A 101 -11.85 -13.00 -7.24
CA LEU A 101 -11.79 -12.19 -8.45
C LEU A 101 -11.87 -10.71 -8.05
N MET A 102 -10.80 -9.96 -8.33
CA MET A 102 -10.81 -8.50 -8.17
C MET A 102 -11.11 -7.85 -9.51
N ILE A 103 -12.21 -7.11 -9.59
CA ILE A 103 -12.59 -6.37 -10.79
C ILE A 103 -12.49 -4.88 -10.49
N GLY A 104 -11.57 -4.20 -11.18
CA GLY A 104 -11.51 -2.74 -11.20
C GLY A 104 -12.36 -2.19 -12.34
N CYS A 105 -13.24 -1.24 -12.05
CA CYS A 105 -14.03 -0.56 -13.09
C CYS A 105 -14.01 0.96 -12.88
N SER A 106 -14.22 1.69 -13.97
CA SER A 106 -14.45 3.12 -13.88
C SER A 106 -15.86 3.40 -13.32
N PRO A 107 -16.09 4.56 -12.67
CA PRO A 107 -17.41 4.90 -12.15
C PRO A 107 -18.54 4.87 -13.20
N VAL A 108 -18.19 5.11 -14.44
CA VAL A 108 -19.17 5.11 -15.56
C VAL A 108 -19.63 3.70 -15.95
N ALA A 109 -18.80 2.69 -15.69
CA ALA A 109 -19.09 1.30 -16.07
C ALA A 109 -19.66 0.46 -14.91
N THR A 110 -19.94 1.06 -13.77
CA THR A 110 -20.30 0.35 -12.53
C THR A 110 -21.56 -0.51 -12.70
N ASP A 111 -22.59 0.00 -13.38
CA ASP A 111 -23.86 -0.72 -13.53
C ASP A 111 -23.70 -1.97 -14.41
N CYS A 112 -23.00 -1.85 -15.53
CA CYS A 112 -22.73 -2.97 -16.44
C CYS A 112 -21.88 -4.07 -15.78
N VAL A 113 -20.87 -3.66 -15.03
CA VAL A 113 -19.97 -4.57 -14.32
C VAL A 113 -20.70 -5.25 -13.16
N SER A 114 -21.55 -4.54 -12.44
CA SER A 114 -22.35 -5.10 -11.35
C SER A 114 -23.30 -6.19 -11.83
N GLN A 115 -23.97 -6.00 -12.98
CA GLN A 115 -24.81 -7.01 -13.58
C GLN A 115 -24.02 -8.25 -14.00
N ALA A 116 -22.88 -8.06 -14.66
CA ALA A 116 -22.01 -9.16 -15.08
C ALA A 116 -21.50 -9.97 -13.88
N ILE A 117 -21.14 -9.30 -12.78
CA ILE A 117 -20.73 -9.96 -11.54
C ILE A 117 -21.87 -10.78 -10.94
N LEU A 118 -23.07 -10.23 -10.91
CA LEU A 118 -24.26 -10.94 -10.38
C LEU A 118 -24.57 -12.20 -11.19
N GLU A 119 -24.45 -12.15 -12.52
CA GLU A 119 -24.62 -13.33 -13.37
C GLU A 119 -23.53 -14.37 -13.11
N LEU A 120 -22.27 -13.93 -13.02
CA LEU A 120 -21.15 -14.82 -12.73
C LEU A 120 -21.29 -15.52 -11.37
N LEU A 121 -21.76 -14.81 -10.34
CA LEU A 121 -22.00 -15.36 -9.02
C LEU A 121 -23.15 -16.38 -8.99
N LYS A 122 -24.13 -16.26 -9.91
CA LYS A 122 -25.20 -17.26 -10.06
C LYS A 122 -24.71 -18.56 -10.66
N GLU A 123 -23.76 -18.47 -11.62
CA GLU A 123 -23.18 -19.63 -12.29
C GLU A 123 -22.09 -20.31 -11.45
N MET A 124 -21.42 -19.52 -10.58
CA MET A 124 -20.29 -19.98 -9.75
C MET A 124 -20.52 -19.58 -8.28
N PRO A 125 -21.40 -20.27 -7.54
CA PRO A 125 -21.75 -19.87 -6.18
C PRO A 125 -20.61 -19.96 -5.16
N THR A 126 -19.49 -20.56 -5.54
CA THR A 126 -18.26 -20.66 -4.70
C THR A 126 -17.27 -19.52 -4.89
N LEU A 127 -17.53 -18.62 -5.84
CA LEU A 127 -16.70 -17.44 -6.09
C LEU A 127 -17.06 -16.31 -5.12
N HIS A 128 -16.05 -15.72 -4.46
CA HIS A 128 -16.22 -14.62 -3.51
C HIS A 128 -15.37 -13.41 -3.88
#